data_d77259f2f8364c452603e7a5638b61e4
#
_entry.id   d77259f2f8364c452603e7a5638b61e4
#
_cell.length_a   1.000
_cell.length_b   1.000
_cell.length_c   1.000
_cell.angle_alpha   90.00
_cell.angle_beta   90.00
_cell.angle_gamma   90.00
#
_symmetry.space_group_name_H-M   'P 1'
#
loop_
_entity.id
_entity.type
_entity.pdbx_description
1 polymer ?
#
loop_
_entity_poly.entity_id
_entity_poly.type
_entity_poly.pdbx_seq_one_letter_code
_entity_poly.pdbx_strand_id
1 'polypeptide(L)'
;PAELFPPLFSAAFAGMHSQAVKAMVQAWPFPCLPLGALMKEHKPHLETFQAAIDGLDVLLAQEVRPRCLKNPLETLSITNCLISEADLMHLSQCPSVSQLKDLSLSGVNLTSISSKPLWVLIEKASATLQDLDLDECGIMDSQFSALLPALSHCSQLTTFSFCGNPISMAVLESLLRHTVGLSKLSHVLYPAPLESYEDVHGTVHLGRLAHLHARLKQVLQELGLPSMVWFSGNPCPHCGDRTFYSPEPILCPCYMAA
;
A
#
# COMPACT_ATOMS: atom_id res chain seq x y z
N PRO A 1 -6.09 28.05 -12.17
CA PRO A 1 -5.51 26.98 -12.93
C PRO A 1 -5.09 25.84 -12.01
N ALA A 2 -5.61 24.64 -12.28
CA ALA A 2 -5.39 23.46 -11.42
C ALA A 2 -3.90 23.09 -11.27
N GLU A 3 -3.10 23.34 -12.29
CA GLU A 3 -1.66 23.03 -12.32
C GLU A 3 -0.83 23.72 -11.22
N LEU A 4 -1.37 24.76 -10.60
CA LEU A 4 -0.71 25.45 -9.48
C LEU A 4 -0.98 24.79 -8.12
N PHE A 5 -1.94 23.85 -8.04
CA PHE A 5 -2.27 23.21 -6.76
C PHE A 5 -1.11 22.41 -6.17
N PRO A 6 -0.43 21.50 -6.90
CA PRO A 6 0.66 20.73 -6.32
C PRO A 6 1.81 21.59 -5.76
N PRO A 7 2.39 22.56 -6.51
CA PRO A 7 3.48 23.37 -5.97
C PRO A 7 3.05 24.29 -4.81
N LEU A 8 1.82 24.82 -4.83
CA LEU A 8 1.29 25.61 -3.72
C LEU A 8 1.05 24.76 -2.48
N PHE A 9 0.54 23.54 -2.66
CA PHE A 9 0.37 22.59 -1.56
C PHE A 9 1.72 22.28 -0.89
N SER A 10 2.74 21.94 -1.69
CA SER A 10 4.08 21.63 -1.16
C SER A 10 4.66 22.81 -0.41
N ALA A 11 4.50 24.04 -0.92
CA ALA A 11 4.94 25.25 -0.25
C ALA A 11 4.18 25.53 1.06
N ALA A 12 2.87 25.34 1.07
CA ALA A 12 2.04 25.52 2.27
C ALA A 12 2.36 24.45 3.33
N PHE A 13 2.62 23.22 2.90
CA PHE A 13 3.01 22.13 3.79
C PHE A 13 4.38 22.38 4.41
N ALA A 14 5.38 22.76 3.61
CA ALA A 14 6.72 23.10 4.08
C ALA A 14 6.73 24.33 5.01
N GLY A 15 5.86 25.31 4.76
CA GLY A 15 5.67 26.49 5.60
C GLY A 15 4.81 26.24 6.85
N MET A 16 4.35 25.01 7.08
CA MET A 16 3.49 24.63 8.21
C MET A 16 2.16 25.42 8.27
N HIS A 17 1.63 25.82 7.11
CA HIS A 17 0.37 26.55 7.00
C HIS A 17 -0.83 25.62 7.03
N SER A 18 -1.13 25.02 8.20
CA SER A 18 -2.14 23.97 8.38
C SER A 18 -3.52 24.31 7.80
N GLN A 19 -3.99 25.56 7.98
CA GLN A 19 -5.29 25.98 7.43
C GLN A 19 -5.29 26.06 5.90
N ALA A 20 -4.17 26.48 5.30
CA ALA A 20 -4.03 26.50 3.84
C ALA A 20 -3.99 25.08 3.28
N VAL A 21 -3.21 24.19 3.91
CA VAL A 21 -3.15 22.77 3.53
C VAL A 21 -4.53 22.13 3.59
N LYS A 22 -5.27 22.32 4.69
CA LYS A 22 -6.65 21.81 4.84
C LYS A 22 -7.56 22.31 3.72
N ALA A 23 -7.57 23.62 3.47
CA ALA A 23 -8.39 24.21 2.44
C ALA A 23 -8.02 23.71 1.02
N MET A 24 -6.74 23.49 0.76
CA MET A 24 -6.26 22.98 -0.52
C MET A 24 -6.67 21.52 -0.73
N VAL A 25 -6.61 20.68 0.30
CA VAL A 25 -7.11 19.29 0.21
C VAL A 25 -8.62 19.27 -0.04
N GLN A 26 -9.38 20.11 0.69
CA GLN A 26 -10.84 20.22 0.50
C GLN A 26 -11.24 20.64 -0.92
N ALA A 27 -10.40 21.47 -1.55
CA ALA A 27 -10.62 21.97 -2.91
C ALA A 27 -9.80 21.22 -3.97
N TRP A 28 -9.26 20.04 -3.65
CA TRP A 28 -8.36 19.30 -4.54
C TRP A 28 -9.05 18.98 -5.89
N PRO A 29 -8.49 19.43 -7.02
CA PRO A 29 -9.19 19.41 -8.29
C PRO A 29 -8.96 18.14 -9.13
N PHE A 30 -8.12 17.21 -8.64
CA PHE A 30 -7.75 16.02 -9.39
C PHE A 30 -8.36 14.74 -8.81
N PRO A 31 -8.54 13.68 -9.60
CA PRO A 31 -9.03 12.39 -9.11
C PRO A 31 -8.01 11.62 -8.25
N CYS A 32 -6.73 11.99 -8.35
CA CYS A 32 -5.63 11.40 -7.59
C CYS A 32 -5.08 12.42 -6.57
N LEU A 33 -4.92 12.00 -5.32
CA LEU A 33 -4.28 12.80 -4.26
C LEU A 33 -3.02 12.08 -3.75
N PRO A 34 -1.83 12.39 -4.30
CA PRO A 34 -0.56 11.77 -3.93
C PRO A 34 0.08 12.52 -2.74
N LEU A 35 -0.49 12.40 -1.54
CA LEU A 35 -0.02 13.15 -0.36
C LEU A 35 1.47 12.92 -0.08
N GLY A 36 1.95 11.67 -0.17
CA GLY A 36 3.37 11.36 0.04
C GLY A 36 4.29 12.12 -0.92
N ALA A 37 3.96 12.14 -2.21
CA ALA A 37 4.75 12.87 -3.21
C ALA A 37 4.70 14.40 -3.04
N LEU A 38 3.57 14.94 -2.55
CA LEU A 38 3.39 16.37 -2.31
C LEU A 38 4.13 16.85 -1.05
N MET A 39 4.36 15.95 -0.08
CA MET A 39 5.02 16.23 1.19
C MET A 39 6.53 15.94 1.14
N LYS A 40 7.11 15.68 -0.03
CA LYS A 40 8.51 15.31 -0.25
C LYS A 40 9.48 16.11 0.64
N GLU A 41 10.44 15.37 1.23
CA GLU A 41 11.62 15.86 1.96
C GLU A 41 11.38 16.52 3.33
N HIS A 42 10.16 16.74 3.76
CA HIS A 42 9.89 17.30 5.07
C HIS A 42 9.32 16.22 5.99
N LYS A 43 9.96 16.03 7.15
CA LYS A 43 9.32 15.25 8.23
C LYS A 43 7.98 15.96 8.52
N PRO A 44 6.84 15.26 8.35
CA PRO A 44 5.55 15.92 8.51
C PRO A 44 5.43 16.46 9.92
N HIS A 45 5.17 17.78 10.02
CA HIS A 45 4.76 18.35 11.30
C HIS A 45 3.36 17.81 11.60
N LEU A 46 3.18 17.19 12.75
CA LEU A 46 1.95 16.47 13.11
C LEU A 46 0.68 17.27 12.83
N GLU A 47 0.65 18.54 13.23
CA GLU A 47 -0.53 19.40 13.05
C GLU A 47 -0.83 19.69 11.56
N THR A 48 0.20 19.83 10.73
CA THR A 48 0.01 20.13 9.29
C THR A 48 -0.47 18.86 8.56
N PHE A 49 0.03 17.69 8.96
CA PHE A 49 -0.43 16.43 8.42
C PHE A 49 -1.87 16.13 8.86
N GLN A 50 -2.19 16.35 10.14
CA GLN A 50 -3.56 16.23 10.65
C GLN A 50 -4.53 17.14 9.89
N ALA A 51 -4.11 18.37 9.58
CA ALA A 51 -4.91 19.30 8.78
C ALA A 51 -5.15 18.78 7.33
N ALA A 52 -4.18 18.08 6.75
CA ALA A 52 -4.37 17.44 5.45
C ALA A 52 -5.40 16.29 5.54
N ILE A 53 -5.33 15.44 6.56
CA ILE A 53 -6.30 14.36 6.82
C ILE A 53 -7.69 14.93 7.09
N ASP A 54 -7.82 15.96 7.94
CA ASP A 54 -9.09 16.66 8.17
C ASP A 54 -9.69 17.27 6.88
N GLY A 55 -8.80 17.79 6.00
CA GLY A 55 -9.22 18.29 4.68
C GLY A 55 -9.73 17.17 3.78
N LEU A 56 -9.09 16.01 3.84
CA LEU A 56 -9.47 14.83 3.09
C LEU A 56 -10.84 14.31 3.51
N ASP A 57 -11.16 14.31 4.80
CA ASP A 57 -12.49 13.94 5.29
C ASP A 57 -13.58 14.77 4.66
N VAL A 58 -13.40 16.09 4.67
CA VAL A 58 -14.37 17.00 4.08
C VAL A 58 -14.45 16.78 2.56
N LEU A 59 -13.32 16.58 1.89
CA LEU A 59 -13.27 16.27 0.46
C LEU A 59 -14.05 14.99 0.14
N LEU A 60 -13.84 13.94 0.93
CA LEU A 60 -14.46 12.64 0.75
C LEU A 60 -15.95 12.63 1.13
N ALA A 61 -16.38 13.46 2.09
CA ALA A 61 -17.77 13.57 2.54
C ALA A 61 -18.67 14.44 1.64
N GLN A 62 -18.12 15.17 0.67
CA GLN A 62 -18.90 16.06 -0.20
C GLN A 62 -19.74 15.27 -1.22
N GLU A 63 -21.05 15.18 -1.00
CA GLU A 63 -22.01 14.62 -1.97
C GLU A 63 -22.21 15.51 -3.22
N VAL A 64 -22.07 16.84 -3.06
CA VAL A 64 -22.24 17.82 -4.13
C VAL A 64 -20.97 18.61 -4.30
N ARG A 65 -20.21 18.30 -5.32
CA ARG A 65 -18.99 19.05 -5.68
C ARG A 65 -19.33 20.25 -6.57
N PRO A 66 -18.62 21.40 -6.42
CA PRO A 66 -18.73 22.51 -7.37
C PRO A 66 -18.52 22.03 -8.81
N ARG A 67 -19.19 22.67 -9.78
CA ARG A 67 -19.19 22.26 -11.22
C ARG A 67 -17.80 22.10 -11.85
N CYS A 68 -16.75 22.62 -11.23
CA CYS A 68 -15.35 22.46 -11.65
C CYS A 68 -14.70 21.14 -11.17
N LEU A 69 -15.31 20.40 -10.23
CA LEU A 69 -14.79 19.18 -9.62
C LEU A 69 -15.72 18.00 -9.91
N LYS A 70 -15.79 17.60 -11.19
CA LYS A 70 -16.74 16.56 -11.65
C LYS A 70 -16.33 15.13 -11.31
N ASN A 71 -15.08 14.89 -10.96
CA ASN A 71 -14.57 13.53 -10.73
C ASN A 71 -14.46 13.24 -9.23
N PRO A 72 -15.03 12.13 -8.73
CA PRO A 72 -14.76 11.66 -7.38
C PRO A 72 -13.26 11.36 -7.20
N LEU A 73 -12.78 11.38 -5.97
CA LEU A 73 -11.42 10.92 -5.68
C LEU A 73 -11.41 9.39 -5.87
N GLU A 74 -10.67 8.91 -6.85
CA GLU A 74 -10.56 7.49 -7.19
C GLU A 74 -9.26 6.89 -6.69
N THR A 75 -8.21 7.70 -6.59
CA THR A 75 -6.86 7.27 -6.19
C THR A 75 -6.39 8.05 -4.98
N LEU A 76 -6.03 7.35 -3.92
CA LEU A 76 -5.41 7.90 -2.72
C LEU A 76 -4.06 7.26 -2.47
N SER A 77 -3.03 8.10 -2.41
CA SER A 77 -1.66 7.66 -2.14
C SER A 77 -1.10 8.42 -0.93
N ILE A 78 -0.93 7.71 0.19
CA ILE A 78 -0.30 8.19 1.42
C ILE A 78 0.98 7.36 1.57
N THR A 79 2.11 7.85 1.07
CA THR A 79 3.34 7.08 1.01
C THR A 79 4.45 7.72 1.84
N ASN A 80 5.27 6.89 2.50
CA ASN A 80 6.41 7.33 3.30
C ASN A 80 6.05 8.39 4.37
N CYS A 81 4.85 8.31 4.94
CA CYS A 81 4.32 9.23 5.93
C CYS A 81 4.20 8.57 7.30
N LEU A 82 4.30 9.39 8.35
CA LEU A 82 3.94 8.97 9.70
C LEU A 82 2.44 9.27 9.90
N ILE A 83 1.64 8.23 10.01
CA ILE A 83 0.23 8.33 10.37
C ILE A 83 -0.02 7.61 11.70
N SER A 84 -0.96 8.12 12.47
CA SER A 84 -1.39 7.47 13.71
C SER A 84 -2.53 6.47 13.44
N GLU A 85 -2.79 5.60 14.42
CA GLU A 85 -3.96 4.71 14.37
C GLU A 85 -5.27 5.52 14.28
N ALA A 86 -5.33 6.66 14.98
CA ALA A 86 -6.50 7.55 14.94
C ALA A 86 -6.73 8.12 13.54
N ASP A 87 -5.67 8.55 12.84
CA ASP A 87 -5.76 9.09 11.49
C ASP A 87 -6.26 8.02 10.49
N LEU A 88 -5.71 6.80 10.59
CA LEU A 88 -6.13 5.69 9.74
C LEU A 88 -7.58 5.26 10.05
N MET A 89 -7.96 5.25 11.34
CA MET A 89 -9.34 4.98 11.76
C MET A 89 -10.30 6.05 11.20
N HIS A 90 -9.92 7.32 11.29
CA HIS A 90 -10.69 8.44 10.78
C HIS A 90 -10.90 8.33 9.27
N LEU A 91 -9.81 8.08 8.52
CA LEU A 91 -9.88 7.80 7.09
C LEU A 91 -10.82 6.63 6.77
N SER A 92 -10.73 5.54 7.54
CA SER A 92 -11.58 4.36 7.34
C SER A 92 -13.07 4.62 7.55
N GLN A 93 -13.43 5.67 8.30
CA GLN A 93 -14.82 6.04 8.55
C GLN A 93 -15.43 6.91 7.45
N CYS A 94 -14.61 7.53 6.58
CA CYS A 94 -15.10 8.39 5.51
C CYS A 94 -16.03 7.64 4.55
N PRO A 95 -17.22 8.17 4.24
CA PRO A 95 -18.17 7.49 3.35
C PRO A 95 -17.63 7.26 1.95
N SER A 96 -16.89 8.21 1.40
CA SER A 96 -16.38 8.16 0.03
C SER A 96 -15.18 7.22 -0.18
N VAL A 97 -14.66 6.60 0.86
CA VAL A 97 -13.69 5.49 0.74
C VAL A 97 -14.26 4.36 -0.12
N SER A 98 -15.57 4.14 -0.09
CA SER A 98 -16.26 3.16 -0.93
C SER A 98 -16.19 3.42 -2.44
N GLN A 99 -15.63 4.55 -2.86
CA GLN A 99 -15.44 4.89 -4.29
C GLN A 99 -13.97 4.78 -4.73
N LEU A 100 -13.04 4.50 -3.82
CA LEU A 100 -11.64 4.36 -4.15
C LEU A 100 -11.41 3.14 -5.06
N LYS A 101 -10.63 3.38 -6.11
CA LYS A 101 -10.12 2.34 -7.01
C LYS A 101 -8.69 1.96 -6.67
N ASP A 102 -7.86 2.96 -6.31
CA ASP A 102 -6.46 2.76 -6.03
C ASP A 102 -6.12 3.31 -4.64
N LEU A 103 -5.51 2.46 -3.83
CA LEU A 103 -5.05 2.81 -2.49
C LEU A 103 -3.58 2.39 -2.33
N SER A 104 -2.71 3.37 -2.08
CA SER A 104 -1.32 3.10 -1.71
C SER A 104 -1.00 3.68 -0.33
N LEU A 105 -0.49 2.82 0.55
CA LEU A 105 0.07 3.15 1.86
C LEU A 105 1.56 2.80 1.94
N SER A 106 2.23 2.64 0.80
CA SER A 106 3.63 2.20 0.71
C SER A 106 4.56 3.03 1.58
N GLY A 107 5.39 2.34 2.39
CA GLY A 107 6.34 2.98 3.32
C GLY A 107 5.69 3.63 4.56
N VAL A 108 4.41 3.42 4.80
CA VAL A 108 3.74 3.84 6.04
C VAL A 108 3.98 2.81 7.12
N ASN A 109 4.60 3.19 8.23
CA ASN A 109 4.88 2.26 9.32
C ASN A 109 3.59 1.88 10.08
N LEU A 110 3.08 0.68 9.82
CA LEU A 110 1.89 0.10 10.45
C LEU A 110 2.22 -0.91 11.56
N THR A 111 3.50 -1.10 11.90
CA THR A 111 3.95 -2.12 12.87
C THR A 111 3.26 -1.99 14.23
N SER A 112 3.06 -0.77 14.71
CA SER A 112 2.43 -0.46 16.02
C SER A 112 0.93 -0.15 15.94
N ILE A 113 0.37 -0.15 14.73
CA ILE A 113 -1.06 0.15 14.49
C ILE A 113 -1.84 -1.17 14.50
N SER A 114 -3.01 -1.20 15.12
CA SER A 114 -3.88 -2.38 15.07
C SER A 114 -4.37 -2.63 13.63
N SER A 115 -4.66 -3.88 13.30
CA SER A 115 -5.15 -4.23 11.96
C SER A 115 -6.56 -3.70 11.66
N LYS A 116 -7.31 -3.31 12.69
CA LYS A 116 -8.72 -2.93 12.58
C LYS A 116 -8.99 -1.74 11.65
N PRO A 117 -8.27 -0.60 11.74
CA PRO A 117 -8.51 0.53 10.83
C PRO A 117 -8.27 0.16 9.37
N LEU A 118 -7.17 -0.56 9.09
CA LEU A 118 -6.85 -1.00 7.72
C LEU A 118 -7.86 -2.01 7.21
N TRP A 119 -8.29 -2.95 8.06
CA TRP A 119 -9.37 -3.88 7.73
C TRP A 119 -10.66 -3.15 7.34
N VAL A 120 -11.10 -2.17 8.15
CA VAL A 120 -12.31 -1.37 7.85
C VAL A 120 -12.16 -0.60 6.54
N LEU A 121 -10.98 -0.03 6.29
CA LEU A 121 -10.68 0.71 5.06
C LEU A 121 -10.79 -0.18 3.82
N ILE A 122 -10.16 -1.34 3.82
CA ILE A 122 -10.21 -2.33 2.73
C ILE A 122 -11.64 -2.85 2.54
N GLU A 123 -12.34 -3.20 3.61
CA GLU A 123 -13.71 -3.72 3.56
C GLU A 123 -14.66 -2.70 2.92
N LYS A 124 -14.58 -1.42 3.29
CA LYS A 124 -15.40 -0.37 2.69
C LYS A 124 -15.11 -0.13 1.21
N ALA A 125 -13.85 -0.25 0.80
CA ALA A 125 -13.45 -0.08 -0.58
C ALA A 125 -13.61 -1.36 -1.43
N SER A 126 -13.96 -2.50 -0.83
CA SER A 126 -13.92 -3.83 -1.46
C SER A 126 -14.69 -3.95 -2.78
N ALA A 127 -15.78 -3.19 -2.93
CA ALA A 127 -16.59 -3.21 -4.15
C ALA A 127 -15.96 -2.47 -5.34
N THR A 128 -14.99 -1.58 -5.10
CA THR A 128 -14.43 -0.68 -6.12
C THR A 128 -12.91 -0.78 -6.27
N LEU A 129 -12.21 -1.29 -5.24
CA LEU A 129 -10.76 -1.34 -5.18
C LEU A 129 -10.18 -2.23 -6.27
N GLN A 130 -9.30 -1.65 -7.11
CA GLN A 130 -8.63 -2.31 -8.23
C GLN A 130 -7.14 -2.50 -7.95
N ASP A 131 -6.50 -1.53 -7.33
CA ASP A 131 -5.08 -1.55 -7.02
C ASP A 131 -4.86 -1.26 -5.53
N LEU A 132 -4.15 -2.17 -4.86
CA LEU A 132 -3.78 -2.05 -3.45
C LEU A 132 -2.27 -2.20 -3.30
N ASP A 133 -1.64 -1.18 -2.73
CA ASP A 133 -0.21 -1.16 -2.46
C ASP A 133 0.04 -0.95 -0.95
N LEU A 134 0.57 -2.00 -0.32
CA LEU A 134 0.96 -2.07 1.09
C LEU A 134 2.45 -2.36 1.26
N ASP A 135 3.28 -1.95 0.31
CA ASP A 135 4.72 -2.20 0.34
C ASP A 135 5.39 -1.50 1.54
N GLU A 136 6.36 -2.17 2.15
CA GLU A 136 7.20 -1.63 3.23
C GLU A 136 6.42 -1.05 4.43
N CYS A 137 5.23 -1.57 4.70
CA CYS A 137 4.40 -1.09 5.81
C CYS A 137 4.76 -1.72 7.17
N GLY A 138 5.66 -2.71 7.20
CA GLY A 138 6.02 -3.43 8.43
C GLY A 138 4.87 -4.28 8.99
N ILE A 139 3.92 -4.69 8.14
CA ILE A 139 2.79 -5.53 8.53
C ILE A 139 3.32 -6.93 8.86
N MET A 140 3.00 -7.43 10.05
CA MET A 140 3.40 -8.76 10.51
C MET A 140 2.29 -9.80 10.27
N ASP A 141 2.63 -11.08 10.39
CA ASP A 141 1.73 -12.21 10.16
C ASP A 141 0.36 -12.08 10.82
N SER A 142 0.32 -11.69 12.10
CA SER A 142 -0.93 -11.56 12.84
C SER A 142 -1.83 -10.44 12.29
N GLN A 143 -1.22 -9.31 11.93
CA GLN A 143 -1.95 -8.19 11.34
C GLN A 143 -2.43 -8.56 9.92
N PHE A 144 -1.57 -9.16 9.10
CA PHE A 144 -1.90 -9.55 7.74
C PHE A 144 -3.01 -10.59 7.69
N SER A 145 -2.93 -11.62 8.57
CA SER A 145 -3.97 -12.64 8.70
C SER A 145 -5.35 -12.06 9.01
N ALA A 146 -5.39 -10.98 9.81
CA ALA A 146 -6.63 -10.28 10.12
C ALA A 146 -7.21 -9.53 8.91
N LEU A 147 -6.41 -9.20 7.89
CA LEU A 147 -6.87 -8.52 6.68
C LEU A 147 -7.42 -9.48 5.61
N LEU A 148 -7.08 -10.76 5.67
CA LEU A 148 -7.45 -11.74 4.65
C LEU A 148 -8.97 -11.81 4.36
N PRO A 149 -9.86 -11.76 5.36
CA PRO A 149 -11.30 -11.74 5.08
C PRO A 149 -11.74 -10.55 4.25
N ALA A 150 -11.27 -9.33 4.57
CA ALA A 150 -11.59 -8.12 3.80
C ALA A 150 -11.01 -8.20 2.38
N LEU A 151 -9.79 -8.69 2.22
CA LEU A 151 -9.18 -8.90 0.90
C LEU A 151 -10.01 -9.86 0.04
N SER A 152 -10.57 -10.92 0.62
CA SER A 152 -11.40 -11.89 -0.11
C SER A 152 -12.68 -11.28 -0.70
N HIS A 153 -13.13 -10.13 -0.19
CA HIS A 153 -14.29 -9.39 -0.68
C HIS A 153 -13.95 -8.40 -1.80
N CYS A 154 -12.67 -8.14 -2.08
CA CYS A 154 -12.23 -7.18 -3.08
C CYS A 154 -12.40 -7.71 -4.52
N SER A 155 -13.65 -7.87 -4.97
CA SER A 155 -13.99 -8.52 -6.25
C SER A 155 -13.49 -7.79 -7.50
N GLN A 156 -13.09 -6.52 -7.37
CA GLN A 156 -12.57 -5.72 -8.47
C GLN A 156 -11.03 -5.67 -8.48
N LEU A 157 -10.36 -6.24 -7.47
CA LEU A 157 -8.92 -6.16 -7.31
C LEU A 157 -8.19 -6.84 -8.49
N THR A 158 -7.33 -6.09 -9.14
CA THR A 158 -6.49 -6.51 -10.27
C THR A 158 -5.03 -6.63 -9.89
N THR A 159 -4.56 -5.71 -9.04
CA THR A 159 -3.17 -5.62 -8.61
C THR A 159 -3.09 -5.55 -7.08
N PHE A 160 -2.22 -6.36 -6.51
CA PHE A 160 -1.94 -6.31 -5.09
C PHE A 160 -0.43 -6.43 -4.84
N SER A 161 0.15 -5.44 -4.19
CA SER A 161 1.55 -5.42 -3.77
C SER A 161 1.66 -5.28 -2.25
N PHE A 162 2.53 -6.10 -1.64
CA PHE A 162 2.84 -6.02 -0.21
C PHE A 162 4.28 -6.44 0.09
N CYS A 163 5.18 -6.12 -0.85
CA CYS A 163 6.61 -6.36 -0.74
C CYS A 163 7.23 -5.70 0.51
N GLY A 164 8.33 -6.23 1.00
CA GLY A 164 9.06 -5.64 2.13
C GLY A 164 8.34 -5.76 3.48
N ASN A 165 7.27 -6.56 3.58
CA ASN A 165 6.63 -6.90 4.84
C ASN A 165 7.16 -8.25 5.36
N PRO A 166 7.36 -8.42 6.69
CA PRO A 166 7.87 -9.65 7.27
C PRO A 166 6.76 -10.71 7.39
N ILE A 167 6.48 -11.40 6.28
CA ILE A 167 5.40 -12.37 6.15
C ILE A 167 5.97 -13.79 6.02
N SER A 168 5.42 -14.74 6.78
CA SER A 168 5.79 -16.16 6.70
C SER A 168 5.15 -16.86 5.50
N MET A 169 5.74 -17.97 5.10
CA MET A 169 5.18 -18.84 4.05
C MET A 169 3.77 -19.32 4.38
N ALA A 170 3.48 -19.63 5.64
CA ALA A 170 2.17 -20.07 6.10
C ALA A 170 1.08 -19.02 5.82
N VAL A 171 1.40 -17.73 6.03
CA VAL A 171 0.46 -16.63 5.76
C VAL A 171 0.30 -16.38 4.27
N LEU A 172 1.38 -16.55 3.47
CA LEU A 172 1.28 -16.49 2.01
C LEU A 172 0.37 -17.58 1.45
N GLU A 173 0.49 -18.83 1.94
CA GLU A 173 -0.42 -19.92 1.55
C GLU A 173 -1.88 -19.61 1.96
N SER A 174 -2.08 -19.02 3.13
CA SER A 174 -3.41 -18.58 3.58
C SER A 174 -3.99 -17.48 2.69
N LEU A 175 -3.18 -16.51 2.28
CA LEU A 175 -3.58 -15.47 1.33
C LEU A 175 -4.12 -16.09 0.03
N LEU A 176 -3.38 -17.04 -0.57
CA LEU A 176 -3.81 -17.68 -1.81
C LEU A 176 -5.18 -18.33 -1.69
N ARG A 177 -5.45 -19.00 -0.55
CA ARG A 177 -6.76 -19.63 -0.30
C ARG A 177 -7.89 -18.63 -0.15
N HIS A 178 -7.61 -17.43 0.41
CA HIS A 178 -8.61 -16.36 0.56
C HIS A 178 -8.84 -15.60 -0.75
N THR A 179 -7.86 -15.57 -1.63
CA THR A 179 -7.95 -14.82 -2.89
C THR A 179 -8.31 -15.65 -4.11
N VAL A 180 -8.49 -16.98 -3.95
CA VAL A 180 -8.85 -17.90 -5.03
C VAL A 180 -10.13 -17.50 -5.78
N GLY A 181 -11.08 -16.84 -5.10
CA GLY A 181 -12.33 -16.36 -5.68
C GLY A 181 -12.20 -15.03 -6.44
N LEU A 182 -11.05 -14.35 -6.39
CA LEU A 182 -10.84 -13.04 -7.01
C LEU A 182 -10.46 -13.19 -8.50
N SER A 183 -11.45 -13.37 -9.34
CA SER A 183 -11.26 -13.67 -10.78
C SER A 183 -10.53 -12.58 -11.57
N LYS A 184 -10.48 -11.34 -11.06
CA LYS A 184 -9.78 -10.21 -11.69
C LYS A 184 -8.35 -10.05 -11.23
N LEU A 185 -7.96 -10.67 -10.12
CA LEU A 185 -6.63 -10.54 -9.55
C LEU A 185 -5.59 -11.22 -10.46
N SER A 186 -4.82 -10.41 -11.15
CA SER A 186 -3.86 -10.86 -12.16
C SER A 186 -2.40 -10.60 -11.80
N HIS A 187 -2.15 -9.60 -10.96
CA HIS A 187 -0.81 -9.19 -10.58
C HIS A 187 -0.68 -9.15 -9.06
N VAL A 188 0.14 -10.04 -8.51
CA VAL A 188 0.47 -10.03 -7.08
C VAL A 188 1.99 -10.04 -6.91
N LEU A 189 2.48 -9.05 -6.16
CA LEU A 189 3.89 -8.96 -5.78
C LEU A 189 4.02 -9.38 -4.32
N TYR A 190 4.69 -10.52 -4.11
CA TYR A 190 4.86 -11.14 -2.80
C TYR A 190 6.18 -10.72 -2.16
N PRO A 191 6.26 -10.50 -0.83
CA PRO A 191 7.54 -10.43 -0.14
C PRO A 191 8.23 -11.80 -0.18
N ALA A 192 9.57 -11.81 -0.17
CA ALA A 192 10.30 -13.02 0.12
C ALA A 192 9.91 -13.52 1.53
N PRO A 193 9.49 -14.80 1.68
CA PRO A 193 9.02 -15.30 2.98
C PRO A 193 10.08 -15.18 4.07
N LEU A 194 9.67 -14.95 5.32
CA LEU A 194 10.57 -14.82 6.46
C LEU A 194 11.57 -15.99 6.56
N GLU A 195 11.14 -17.20 6.24
CA GLU A 195 11.95 -18.41 6.30
C GLU A 195 13.08 -18.42 5.25
N SER A 196 13.02 -17.54 4.26
CA SER A 196 14.08 -17.41 3.24
C SER A 196 15.29 -16.62 3.70
N TYR A 197 15.20 -15.88 4.80
CA TYR A 197 16.29 -15.05 5.30
C TYR A 197 17.24 -15.85 6.21
N GLU A 198 18.55 -15.52 6.16
CA GLU A 198 19.58 -16.23 6.94
C GLU A 198 19.71 -15.69 8.35
N ASP A 199 19.54 -14.36 8.50
CA ASP A 199 19.82 -13.64 9.73
C ASP A 199 18.95 -12.38 9.90
N VAL A 200 19.21 -11.68 11.00
CA VAL A 200 18.57 -10.41 11.37
C VAL A 200 18.90 -9.27 10.39
N HIS A 201 19.92 -9.43 9.55
CA HIS A 201 20.40 -8.42 8.60
C HIS A 201 19.68 -8.51 7.25
N GLY A 202 18.82 -9.49 7.07
CA GLY A 202 17.93 -9.56 5.92
C GLY A 202 18.56 -10.11 4.65
N THR A 203 19.65 -10.88 4.75
CA THR A 203 20.25 -11.58 3.61
C THR A 203 19.36 -12.77 3.22
N VAL A 204 18.95 -12.81 1.96
CA VAL A 204 18.12 -13.89 1.43
C VAL A 204 18.98 -15.11 1.07
N HIS A 205 18.65 -16.27 1.63
CA HIS A 205 19.24 -17.54 1.25
C HIS A 205 18.57 -18.09 -0.01
N LEU A 206 19.24 -17.98 -1.16
CA LEU A 206 18.67 -18.33 -2.46
C LEU A 206 18.14 -19.78 -2.54
N GLY A 207 18.83 -20.74 -1.90
CA GLY A 207 18.39 -22.14 -1.87
C GLY A 207 17.07 -22.35 -1.11
N ARG A 208 16.90 -21.67 0.04
CA ARG A 208 15.64 -21.69 0.79
C ARG A 208 14.54 -21.01 0.00
N LEU A 209 14.82 -19.84 -0.58
CA LEU A 209 13.85 -19.10 -1.39
C LEU A 209 13.38 -19.93 -2.58
N ALA A 210 14.29 -20.62 -3.28
CA ALA A 210 13.92 -21.49 -4.40
C ALA A 210 12.97 -22.63 -3.96
N HIS A 211 13.20 -23.23 -2.80
CA HIS A 211 12.33 -24.25 -2.23
C HIS A 211 10.93 -23.69 -1.90
N LEU A 212 10.87 -22.53 -1.23
CA LEU A 212 9.62 -21.86 -0.89
C LEU A 212 8.85 -21.39 -2.14
N HIS A 213 9.56 -20.94 -3.17
CA HIS A 213 8.98 -20.61 -4.46
C HIS A 213 8.33 -21.83 -5.13
N ALA A 214 9.01 -22.97 -5.14
CA ALA A 214 8.44 -24.20 -5.66
C ALA A 214 7.18 -24.63 -4.89
N ARG A 215 7.21 -24.48 -3.56
CA ARG A 215 6.07 -24.75 -2.67
C ARG A 215 4.88 -23.85 -2.99
N LEU A 216 5.10 -22.53 -3.15
CA LEU A 216 4.03 -21.59 -3.48
C LEU A 216 3.43 -21.88 -4.86
N LYS A 217 4.26 -22.22 -5.85
CA LYS A 217 3.80 -22.67 -7.16
C LYS A 217 2.92 -23.93 -7.09
N GLN A 218 3.30 -24.89 -6.26
CA GLN A 218 2.48 -26.07 -6.04
C GLN A 218 1.10 -25.71 -5.50
N VAL A 219 1.02 -24.83 -4.48
CA VAL A 219 -0.26 -24.38 -3.92
C VAL A 219 -1.10 -23.64 -4.97
N LEU A 220 -0.49 -22.80 -5.81
CA LEU A 220 -1.19 -22.13 -6.91
C LEU A 220 -1.79 -23.13 -7.89
N GLN A 221 -1.04 -24.19 -8.27
CA GLN A 221 -1.51 -25.25 -9.16
C GLN A 221 -2.68 -26.02 -8.53
N GLU A 222 -2.58 -26.39 -7.24
CA GLU A 222 -3.64 -27.05 -6.50
C GLU A 222 -4.93 -26.21 -6.44
N LEU A 223 -4.81 -24.89 -6.40
CA LEU A 223 -5.93 -23.96 -6.38
C LEU A 223 -6.43 -23.56 -7.78
N GLY A 224 -5.78 -24.03 -8.84
CA GLY A 224 -6.12 -23.66 -10.22
C GLY A 224 -5.82 -22.19 -10.58
N LEU A 225 -4.90 -21.57 -9.85
CA LEU A 225 -4.49 -20.17 -10.06
C LEU A 225 -3.32 -20.07 -11.05
N PRO A 226 -3.12 -18.90 -11.71
CA PRO A 226 -1.95 -18.67 -12.55
C PRO A 226 -0.65 -18.92 -11.79
N SER A 227 0.27 -19.67 -12.38
CA SER A 227 1.52 -20.10 -11.72
C SER A 227 2.64 -19.06 -11.71
N MET A 228 2.38 -17.82 -12.10
CA MET A 228 3.39 -16.77 -12.12
C MET A 228 3.50 -16.13 -10.75
N VAL A 229 4.63 -16.36 -10.07
CA VAL A 229 4.94 -15.83 -8.73
C VAL A 229 6.20 -15.01 -8.82
N TRP A 230 6.10 -13.77 -8.36
CA TRP A 230 7.23 -12.88 -8.19
C TRP A 230 7.44 -12.59 -6.70
N PHE A 231 8.58 -13.01 -6.18
CA PHE A 231 9.03 -12.60 -4.86
C PHE A 231 9.91 -11.36 -4.95
N SER A 232 9.72 -10.43 -4.03
CA SER A 232 10.61 -9.29 -3.83
C SER A 232 11.40 -9.50 -2.55
N GLY A 233 12.72 -9.43 -2.64
CA GLY A 233 13.59 -9.31 -1.47
C GLY A 233 13.52 -7.90 -0.85
N ASN A 234 14.23 -7.71 0.27
CA ASN A 234 14.42 -6.38 0.84
C ASN A 234 15.19 -5.49 -0.14
N PRO A 235 14.98 -4.16 -0.08
CA PRO A 235 15.74 -3.23 -0.89
C PRO A 235 17.25 -3.38 -0.65
N CYS A 236 18.03 -3.22 -1.72
CA CYS A 236 19.48 -3.22 -1.64
C CYS A 236 19.96 -2.08 -0.72
N PRO A 237 20.78 -2.35 0.30
CA PRO A 237 21.24 -1.31 1.23
C PRO A 237 22.15 -0.25 0.57
N HIS A 238 22.66 -0.51 -0.65
CA HIS A 238 23.55 0.42 -1.35
C HIS A 238 22.84 1.33 -2.34
N CYS A 239 21.88 0.80 -3.13
CA CYS A 239 21.19 1.57 -4.18
C CYS A 239 19.69 1.70 -3.94
N GLY A 240 19.10 1.01 -2.97
CA GLY A 240 17.67 1.01 -2.72
C GLY A 240 16.84 0.15 -3.69
N ASP A 241 17.46 -0.41 -4.73
CA ASP A 241 16.75 -1.25 -5.70
C ASP A 241 16.34 -2.57 -5.07
N ARG A 242 15.17 -3.06 -5.43
CA ARG A 242 14.68 -4.37 -5.00
C ARG A 242 15.10 -5.46 -5.95
N THR A 243 15.48 -6.59 -5.39
CA THR A 243 15.70 -7.82 -6.14
C THR A 243 14.39 -8.58 -6.28
N PHE A 244 14.04 -8.95 -7.51
CA PHE A 244 12.90 -9.79 -7.80
C PHE A 244 13.35 -11.19 -8.19
N TYR A 245 12.59 -12.21 -7.76
CA TYR A 245 12.90 -13.62 -7.97
C TYR A 245 11.73 -14.32 -8.66
N SER A 246 11.93 -14.76 -9.95
CA SER A 246 10.99 -15.64 -10.64
C SER A 246 11.58 -16.18 -11.96
N PRO A 247 11.93 -17.40 -12.07
CA PRO A 247 12.50 -18.38 -11.14
C PRO A 247 13.95 -18.08 -10.81
N GLU A 248 14.61 -17.21 -11.60
CA GLU A 248 15.98 -16.73 -11.36
C GLU A 248 15.98 -15.32 -10.77
N PRO A 249 16.93 -14.99 -9.90
CA PRO A 249 17.00 -13.67 -9.33
C PRO A 249 17.38 -12.63 -10.38
N ILE A 250 16.61 -11.56 -10.49
CA ILE A 250 17.03 -10.31 -11.13
C ILE A 250 17.79 -9.54 -10.05
N LEU A 251 19.10 -9.81 -9.96
CA LEU A 251 19.95 -9.21 -8.94
C LEU A 251 20.21 -7.74 -9.24
N CYS A 252 20.21 -6.92 -8.18
CA CYS A 252 20.74 -5.58 -8.24
C CYS A 252 22.23 -5.63 -8.69
N PRO A 253 22.67 -4.71 -9.57
CA PRO A 253 24.08 -4.64 -10.01
C PRO A 253 25.10 -4.57 -8.87
N CYS A 254 24.73 -4.07 -7.69
CA CYS A 254 25.60 -4.02 -6.52
C CYS A 254 26.02 -5.40 -6.01
N TYR A 255 25.25 -6.46 -6.27
CA TYR A 255 25.62 -7.84 -5.93
C TYR A 255 26.60 -8.46 -6.93
N MET A 256 26.80 -7.84 -8.10
CA MET A 256 27.73 -8.34 -9.13
C MET A 256 29.14 -7.74 -9.01
N ALA A 257 29.34 -6.80 -8.10
CA ALA A 257 30.61 -6.07 -7.93
C ALA A 257 31.43 -6.52 -6.69
N ALA A 258 31.08 -7.64 -6.06
CA ALA A 258 31.79 -8.18 -4.90
C ALA A 258 32.60 -9.43 -5.27
#